data_2dab47d42a422480cf5d202b9dcbef99
#
_entry.id   2dab47d42a422480cf5d202b9dcbef99
#
_cell.length_a   1.000
_cell.length_b   1.000
_cell.length_c   1.000
_cell.angle_alpha   90.00
_cell.angle_beta   90.00
_cell.angle_gamma   90.00
#
_symmetry.space_group_name_H-M   'P 1'
#
loop_
_entity.id
_entity.type
_entity.pdbx_description
1 polymer ?
#
loop_
_entity_poly.entity_id
_entity_poly.type
_entity_poly.pdbx_seq_one_letter_code
_entity_poly.pdbx_strand_id
1 'polypeptide(L)'
;DYYASRGLGDVYKRQGYSVLACNYRNRFGEIDIIAKDGDTICFCEVKYRRDNGCGRALEAVGYSKQKKIISVARYYLMTHGLNEWTPCRFDVIAVDDDEVTVLKNAFEGSQ
;
A
#
# COMPACT_ATOMS: atom_id res chain seq x y z
N ASP A 1 9.75 -5.03 -6.91
CA ASP A 1 10.21 -6.41 -7.05
C ASP A 1 9.20 -7.38 -6.48
N TYR A 2 8.84 -8.36 -7.28
CA TYR A 2 7.81 -9.34 -6.93
C TYR A 2 8.15 -10.10 -5.65
N TYR A 3 9.39 -10.56 -5.52
CA TYR A 3 9.78 -11.35 -4.35
C TYR A 3 9.86 -10.49 -3.09
N ALA A 4 10.30 -9.26 -3.24
CA ALA A 4 10.34 -8.32 -2.12
C ALA A 4 8.93 -8.05 -1.61
N SER A 5 7.97 -7.81 -2.51
CA SER A 5 6.58 -7.56 -2.11
C SER A 5 5.96 -8.77 -1.42
N ARG A 6 6.27 -9.99 -1.89
CA ARG A 6 5.79 -11.20 -1.23
C ARG A 6 6.37 -11.36 0.18
N GLY A 7 7.67 -11.08 0.33
CA GLY A 7 8.32 -11.13 1.64
C GLY A 7 7.74 -10.09 2.58
N LEU A 8 7.46 -8.89 2.08
CA LEU A 8 6.87 -7.83 2.88
C LEU A 8 5.39 -8.08 3.18
N GLY A 9 4.71 -8.85 2.35
CA GLY A 9 3.35 -9.30 2.65
C GLY A 9 3.29 -10.09 3.95
N ASP A 10 4.35 -10.81 4.30
CA ASP A 10 4.41 -11.55 5.56
C ASP A 10 4.40 -10.61 6.77
N VAL A 11 4.85 -9.38 6.62
CA VAL A 11 4.79 -8.36 7.69
C VAL A 11 3.33 -8.10 8.04
N TYR A 12 2.47 -7.93 7.04
CA TYR A 12 1.05 -7.74 7.27
C TYR A 12 0.41 -8.99 7.88
N LYS A 13 0.76 -10.17 7.40
CA LYS A 13 0.23 -11.43 7.93
C LYS A 13 0.54 -11.59 9.40
N ARG A 14 1.75 -11.23 9.82
CA ARG A 14 2.15 -11.29 11.22
C ARG A 14 1.37 -10.33 12.11
N GLN A 15 0.83 -9.27 11.52
CA GLN A 15 -0.01 -8.33 12.24
C GLN A 15 -1.49 -8.73 12.21
N GLY A 16 -1.81 -9.90 11.67
CA GLY A 16 -3.17 -10.39 11.64
C GLY A 16 -3.97 -9.97 10.40
N TYR A 17 -3.33 -9.36 9.40
CA TYR A 17 -3.99 -8.93 8.18
C TYR A 17 -3.95 -10.04 7.13
N SER A 18 -4.93 -10.05 6.24
CA SER A 18 -4.96 -11.00 5.13
C SER A 18 -4.42 -10.31 3.87
N VAL A 19 -3.43 -10.89 3.22
CA VAL A 19 -2.90 -10.34 1.97
C VAL A 19 -3.80 -10.82 0.83
N LEU A 20 -4.38 -9.86 0.09
CA LEU A 20 -5.28 -10.15 -1.01
C LEU A 20 -4.55 -10.23 -2.35
N ALA A 21 -3.53 -9.39 -2.54
CA ALA A 21 -2.75 -9.38 -3.77
C ALA A 21 -1.39 -8.75 -3.55
N CYS A 22 -0.41 -9.19 -4.34
CA CYS A 22 0.90 -8.55 -4.42
C CYS A 22 1.14 -8.12 -5.86
N ASN A 23 1.74 -6.96 -6.04
CA ASN A 23 2.06 -6.41 -7.36
C ASN A 23 0.82 -6.34 -8.26
N TYR A 24 -0.26 -5.82 -7.72
CA TYR A 24 -1.50 -5.63 -8.46
C TYR A 24 -1.32 -4.49 -9.47
N ARG A 25 -1.67 -4.74 -10.71
CA ARG A 25 -1.48 -3.77 -11.79
C ARG A 25 -2.74 -3.64 -12.62
N ASN A 26 -3.07 -2.42 -13.00
CA ASN A 26 -4.11 -2.15 -13.98
C ASN A 26 -3.68 -0.95 -14.83
N ARG A 27 -4.58 -0.47 -15.69
CA ARG A 27 -4.23 0.61 -16.64
C ARG A 27 -3.81 1.92 -15.95
N PHE A 28 -4.14 2.10 -14.70
CA PHE A 28 -3.81 3.35 -13.98
C PHE A 28 -2.45 3.28 -13.29
N GLY A 29 -1.91 2.09 -13.06
CA GLY A 29 -0.63 1.92 -12.39
C GLY A 29 -0.59 0.63 -11.59
N GLU A 30 0.23 0.64 -10.54
CA GLU A 30 0.49 -0.54 -9.73
C GLU A 30 0.40 -0.23 -8.25
N ILE A 31 -0.07 -1.19 -7.47
CA ILE A 31 -0.02 -1.17 -6.01
C ILE A 31 0.76 -2.40 -5.57
N ASP A 32 1.75 -2.19 -4.70
CA ASP A 32 2.65 -3.26 -4.30
C ASP A 32 1.97 -4.35 -3.48
N ILE A 33 1.13 -3.97 -2.54
CA ILE A 33 0.43 -4.93 -1.69
C ILE A 33 -1.00 -4.44 -1.45
N ILE A 34 -1.97 -5.33 -1.59
CA ILE A 34 -3.35 -5.08 -1.17
C ILE A 34 -3.66 -6.09 -0.07
N ALA A 35 -4.11 -5.59 1.07
CA ALA A 35 -4.39 -6.44 2.23
C ALA A 35 -5.72 -6.05 2.87
N LYS A 36 -6.19 -6.88 3.78
CA LYS A 36 -7.43 -6.64 4.50
C LYS A 36 -7.17 -6.70 5.99
N ASP A 37 -7.59 -5.64 6.68
CA ASP A 37 -7.50 -5.53 8.13
C ASP A 37 -8.93 -5.42 8.62
N GLY A 38 -9.50 -6.52 9.10
CA GLY A 38 -10.93 -6.57 9.41
C GLY A 38 -11.75 -6.27 8.17
N ASP A 39 -12.50 -5.16 8.20
CA ASP A 39 -13.32 -4.75 7.06
C ASP A 39 -12.62 -3.69 6.19
N THR A 40 -11.42 -3.27 6.58
CA THR A 40 -10.69 -2.21 5.89
C THR A 40 -9.76 -2.80 4.83
N ILE A 41 -9.83 -2.28 3.61
CA ILE A 41 -8.91 -2.67 2.55
C ILE A 41 -7.70 -1.72 2.62
N CYS A 42 -6.51 -2.32 2.70
CA CYS A 42 -5.27 -1.56 2.84
C CYS A 42 -4.50 -1.62 1.52
N PHE A 43 -4.25 -0.45 0.91
CA PHE A 43 -3.46 -0.34 -0.30
C PHE A 43 -2.08 0.17 0.09
N CYS A 44 -1.05 -0.62 -0.19
CA CYS A 44 0.28 -0.33 0.32
C CYS A 44 1.32 -0.10 -0.75
N GLU A 45 2.09 0.96 -0.59
CA GLU A 45 3.25 1.28 -1.41
C GLU A 45 4.50 0.93 -0.61
N VAL A 46 5.44 0.24 -1.23
CA VAL A 46 6.71 -0.13 -0.60
C VAL A 46 7.78 0.87 -1.05
N LYS A 47 8.51 1.43 -0.09
CA LYS A 47 9.61 2.37 -0.35
C LYS A 47 10.89 1.88 0.30
N TYR A 48 11.93 1.78 -0.50
CA TYR A 48 13.25 1.38 -0.03
C TYR A 48 14.10 2.61 0.21
N ARG A 49 14.73 2.69 1.37
CA ARG A 49 15.61 3.80 1.74
C ARG A 49 16.88 3.27 2.38
N ARG A 50 18.00 3.86 2.02
CA ARG A 50 19.26 3.47 2.61
C ARG A 50 19.55 4.21 3.91
N ASP A 51 19.06 5.43 4.02
CA ASP A 51 19.24 6.24 5.21
C ASP A 51 17.88 6.47 5.81
N ASN A 52 17.69 5.98 6.88
CA ASN A 52 16.70 6.23 7.72
C ASN A 52 15.57 6.95 7.46
N GLY A 53 14.69 6.62 7.38
CA GLY A 53 13.73 7.28 7.59
C GLY A 53 12.42 7.16 7.16
N CYS A 54 11.49 6.87 8.02
CA CYS A 54 10.07 6.85 7.78
C CYS A 54 9.58 8.15 7.20
N GLY A 55 10.11 9.28 7.65
CA GLY A 55 9.73 10.58 7.12
C GLY A 55 10.12 10.74 5.67
N ARG A 56 11.30 10.28 5.30
CA ARG A 56 11.76 10.36 3.92
C ARG A 56 10.99 9.42 3.00
N ALA A 57 10.66 8.24 3.48
CA ALA A 57 9.85 7.31 2.71
C ALA A 57 8.47 7.92 2.43
N LEU A 58 7.87 8.56 3.43
CA LEU A 58 6.59 9.21 3.29
C LEU A 58 6.68 10.39 2.30
N GLU A 59 7.73 11.19 2.40
CA GLU A 59 7.96 12.31 1.49
C GLU A 59 8.15 11.84 0.04
N ALA A 60 8.69 10.64 -0.15
CA ALA A 60 8.92 10.10 -1.48
C ALA A 60 7.63 9.69 -2.19
N VAL A 61 6.51 9.57 -1.46
CA VAL A 61 5.23 9.33 -2.08
C VAL A 61 4.57 10.67 -2.33
N GLY A 62 4.99 11.33 -3.41
CA GLY A 62 4.50 12.65 -3.76
C GLY A 62 3.06 12.65 -4.21
N TYR A 63 2.49 13.84 -4.36
CA TYR A 63 1.07 14.02 -4.69
C TYR A 63 0.67 13.31 -5.98
N SER A 64 1.49 13.41 -7.02
CA SER A 64 1.21 12.76 -8.29
C SER A 64 1.13 11.23 -8.14
N LYS A 65 2.06 10.65 -7.40
CA LYS A 65 2.07 9.21 -7.12
C LYS A 65 0.85 8.80 -6.30
N GLN A 66 0.48 9.60 -5.30
CA GLN A 66 -0.69 9.34 -4.49
C GLN A 66 -1.94 9.29 -5.35
N LYS A 67 -2.08 10.22 -6.29
CA LYS A 67 -3.23 10.24 -7.20
C LYS A 67 -3.31 8.99 -8.05
N LYS A 68 -2.16 8.51 -8.53
CA LYS A 68 -2.12 7.27 -9.32
C LYS A 68 -2.55 6.07 -8.48
N ILE A 69 -2.03 5.97 -7.26
CA ILE A 69 -2.39 4.88 -6.34
C ILE A 69 -3.89 4.90 -6.05
N ILE A 70 -4.46 6.08 -5.83
CA ILE A 70 -5.89 6.23 -5.57
C ILE A 70 -6.71 5.76 -6.79
N SER A 71 -6.27 6.09 -8.00
CA SER A 71 -6.96 5.65 -9.21
C SER A 71 -6.90 4.13 -9.37
N VAL A 72 -5.75 3.53 -9.10
CA VAL A 72 -5.59 2.07 -9.13
C VAL A 72 -6.54 1.42 -8.11
N ALA A 73 -6.59 1.99 -6.90
CA ALA A 73 -7.42 1.47 -5.82
C ALA A 73 -8.92 1.55 -6.16
N ARG A 74 -9.36 2.66 -6.74
CA ARG A 74 -10.76 2.81 -7.14
C ARG A 74 -11.17 1.77 -8.17
N TYR A 75 -10.31 1.50 -9.12
CA TYR A 75 -10.57 0.49 -10.14
C TYR A 75 -10.63 -0.91 -9.49
N TYR A 76 -9.72 -1.18 -8.56
CA TYR A 76 -9.74 -2.44 -7.81
C TYR A 76 -11.09 -2.62 -7.09
N LEU A 77 -11.52 -1.61 -6.36
CA LEU A 77 -12.77 -1.68 -5.62
C LEU A 77 -13.95 -1.95 -6.56
N MET A 78 -14.01 -1.23 -7.67
CA MET A 78 -15.09 -1.36 -8.62
C MET A 78 -15.14 -2.77 -9.23
N THR A 79 -13.98 -3.31 -9.61
CA THR A 79 -13.94 -4.62 -10.28
C THR A 79 -14.09 -5.79 -9.31
N HIS A 80 -14.02 -5.54 -8.01
CA HIS A 80 -14.19 -6.57 -6.99
C HIS A 80 -15.54 -6.46 -6.26
N GLY A 81 -16.49 -5.75 -6.85
CA GLY A 81 -17.84 -5.64 -6.27
C GLY A 81 -17.93 -4.77 -5.04
N LEU A 82 -16.92 -3.92 -4.83
CA LEU A 82 -16.90 -2.99 -3.71
C LEU A 82 -17.21 -1.59 -4.23
N ASN A 83 -17.32 -0.62 -3.34
CA ASN A 83 -17.72 0.73 -3.73
C ASN A 83 -17.02 1.80 -2.88
N GLU A 84 -17.40 3.06 -3.11
CA GLU A 84 -16.80 4.18 -2.42
C GLU A 84 -17.05 4.20 -0.91
N TRP A 85 -17.99 3.41 -0.42
CA TRP A 85 -18.30 3.32 1.01
C TRP A 85 -17.50 2.23 1.70
N THR A 86 -16.74 1.42 0.94
CA THR A 86 -15.87 0.39 1.51
C THR A 86 -14.75 1.07 2.29
N PRO A 87 -14.55 0.74 3.57
CA PRO A 87 -13.44 1.32 4.32
C PRO A 87 -12.10 0.98 3.69
N CYS A 88 -11.28 1.99 3.46
CA CYS A 88 -9.97 1.84 2.85
C CYS A 88 -8.95 2.70 3.57
N ARG A 89 -7.70 2.30 3.51
CA ARG A 89 -6.61 3.17 3.92
C ARG A 89 -5.41 2.95 3.00
N PHE A 90 -4.53 3.93 2.95
CA PHE A 90 -3.32 3.87 2.13
C PHE A 90 -2.12 3.84 3.06
N ASP A 91 -1.35 2.76 2.98
CA ASP A 91 -0.20 2.53 3.84
C ASP A 91 1.09 2.64 3.05
N VAL A 92 2.17 2.95 3.74
CA VAL A 92 3.51 2.91 3.16
C VAL A 92 4.36 1.98 4.02
N ILE A 93 5.04 1.03 3.39
CA ILE A 93 6.04 0.23 4.06
C ILE A 93 7.40 0.82 3.72
N ALA A 94 8.06 1.38 4.71
CA ALA A 94 9.40 1.94 4.56
C ALA A 94 10.42 0.86 4.92
N VAL A 95 11.32 0.57 4.00
CA VAL A 95 12.36 -0.44 4.18
C VAL A 95 13.71 0.24 4.09
N ASP A 96 14.49 0.14 5.15
CA ASP A 96 15.89 0.54 5.09
C ASP A 96 16.75 -0.71 5.33
N ASP A 97 18.04 -0.53 5.53
CA ASP A 97 18.95 -1.67 5.61
C ASP A 97 18.61 -2.67 6.72
N ASP A 98 18.10 -2.18 7.83
CA ASP A 98 17.88 -3.00 9.00
C ASP A 98 16.44 -3.09 9.49
N GLU A 99 15.58 -2.22 9.03
CA GLU A 99 14.23 -2.13 9.56
C GLU A 99 13.15 -2.06 8.51
N VAL A 100 12.01 -2.62 8.85
CA VAL A 100 10.79 -2.49 8.06
C VAL A 100 9.76 -1.81 8.95
N THR A 101 9.26 -0.66 8.51
CA THR A 101 8.29 0.12 9.27
C THR A 101 7.03 0.28 8.44
N VAL A 102 5.89 -0.04 9.03
CA VAL A 102 4.59 0.15 8.38
C VAL A 102 3.99 1.48 8.86
N LEU A 103 3.79 2.39 7.90
CA LEU A 103 3.15 3.68 8.17
C LEU A 103 1.70 3.56 7.75
N LYS A 104 0.81 3.38 8.71
CA LYS A 104 -0.61 3.19 8.42
C LYS A 104 -1.27 4.52 8.11
N ASN A 105 -2.17 4.50 7.16
CA ASN A 105 -2.96 5.66 6.77
C ASN A 105 -2.07 6.87 6.43
N ALA A 106 -1.09 6.61 5.58
CA ALA A 106 -0.06 7.60 5.25
C ALA A 106 -0.57 8.78 4.44
N PHE A 107 -1.66 8.63 3.69
CA PHE A 107 -2.29 9.72 2.96
C PHE A 107 -3.79 9.43 2.75
N GLU A 108 -4.52 10.47 2.40
CA GLU A 108 -5.97 10.38 2.27
C GLU A 108 -6.41 10.04 0.86
N GLY A 109 -7.38 9.14 0.73
CA GLY A 109 -7.91 8.74 -0.57
C GLY A 109 -8.87 9.74 -1.19
N SER A 110 -9.23 10.78 -0.47
CA SER A 110 -10.17 11.78 -0.96
C SER A 110 -9.51 12.94 -1.68
N GLN A 111 -8.23 12.90 -1.86
CA GLN A 111 -7.49 14.00 -2.51
C GLN A 111 -7.79 14.13 -3.98
#